data_c972f3c9513398b3e2380ec0dc04ee49
#
_entry.id   c972f3c9513398b3e2380ec0dc04ee49
#
_cell.length_a   1.000
_cell.length_b   1.000
_cell.length_c   1.000
_cell.angle_alpha   90.00
_cell.angle_beta   90.00
_cell.angle_gamma   90.00
#
_symmetry.space_group_name_H-M   'P 1'
#
loop_
_entity.id
_entity.type
_entity.pdbx_description
1 polymer ?
#
loop_
_entity_poly.entity_id
_entity_poly.type
_entity_poly.pdbx_seq_one_letter_code
_entity_poly.pdbx_strand_id
1 'polypeptide(L)'
;MKLRRILRAARPFLGVIALLGAWWVLAASQLFDPVLLPSPWKALLALIDGFANQNLLYDFEVTIWRTTASLAIGCLIAIPLGIILGSNEDIYRSLEFVVDFFRSTPTSAMFPLFLVLFGVGDKTKIAVAAFGASLVILFNVAYGVMNSRKTRVLAARVMGASKVRVLFDVYAWESLPQIFVGMRNGVSVSLVIVIVAEMFIGSSDGLGRRLIDAQMSFDMPAMYATIFAAGALGYTLNWIFLSIEKKFVHWGGK
;
A
#
# COMPACT_ATOMS: atom_id res chain seq x y z
N MET A 1 15.72 17.77 33.42
CA MET A 1 16.06 17.28 32.05
C MET A 1 15.56 15.87 31.76
N LYS A 2 15.64 14.89 32.66
CA LYS A 2 15.19 13.49 32.43
C LYS A 2 13.68 13.37 32.12
N LEU A 3 12.81 14.08 32.85
CA LEU A 3 11.36 14.01 32.65
C LEU A 3 10.92 14.47 31.24
N ARG A 4 11.51 15.56 30.72
CA ARG A 4 11.24 16.04 29.35
C ARG A 4 11.70 15.06 28.26
N ARG A 5 12.75 14.27 28.52
CA ARG A 5 13.25 13.22 27.60
C ARG A 5 12.30 12.02 27.60
N ILE A 6 11.80 11.60 28.78
CA ILE A 6 10.81 10.52 28.92
C ILE A 6 9.49 10.94 28.24
N LEU A 7 8.99 12.14 28.47
CA LEU A 7 7.78 12.65 27.84
C LEU A 7 7.91 12.76 26.31
N ARG A 8 9.10 13.11 25.79
CA ARG A 8 9.33 13.10 24.33
C ARG A 8 9.37 11.70 23.74
N ALA A 9 9.93 10.72 24.45
CA ALA A 9 9.94 9.31 24.04
C ALA A 9 8.56 8.67 24.13
N ALA A 10 7.72 9.10 25.07
CA ALA A 10 6.37 8.61 25.27
C ALA A 10 5.33 9.20 24.29
N ARG A 11 5.62 10.35 23.65
CA ARG A 11 4.68 11.04 22.74
C ARG A 11 4.07 10.15 21.64
N PRO A 12 4.81 9.28 20.94
CA PRO A 12 4.23 8.42 19.92
C PRO A 12 3.21 7.43 20.49
N PHE A 13 3.39 7.01 21.76
CA PHE A 13 2.51 6.05 22.41
C PHE A 13 1.26 6.69 23.03
N LEU A 14 1.27 8.01 23.31
CA LEU A 14 0.12 8.69 23.88
C LEU A 14 -1.10 8.62 22.98
N GLY A 15 -0.92 8.75 21.66
CA GLY A 15 -2.01 8.61 20.69
C GLY A 15 -2.62 7.19 20.68
N VAL A 16 -1.78 6.16 20.75
CA VAL A 16 -2.22 4.77 20.79
C VAL A 16 -2.97 4.49 22.10
N ILE A 17 -2.42 4.95 23.24
CA ILE A 17 -3.06 4.79 24.56
C ILE A 17 -4.41 5.52 24.60
N ALA A 18 -4.47 6.74 24.09
CA ALA A 18 -5.70 7.53 24.02
C ALA A 18 -6.77 6.83 23.16
N LEU A 19 -6.39 6.28 22.01
CA LEU A 19 -7.28 5.55 21.11
C LEU A 19 -7.79 4.27 21.75
N LEU A 20 -6.92 3.47 22.35
CA LEU A 20 -7.30 2.24 23.07
C LEU A 20 -8.16 2.54 24.30
N GLY A 21 -7.85 3.63 25.01
CA GLY A 21 -8.64 4.11 26.15
C GLY A 21 -10.04 4.55 25.73
N ALA A 22 -10.14 5.33 24.64
CA ALA A 22 -11.42 5.74 24.07
C ALA A 22 -12.26 4.51 23.64
N TRP A 23 -11.64 3.56 22.95
CA TRP A 23 -12.33 2.33 22.59
C TRP A 23 -12.78 1.53 23.81
N TRP A 24 -11.91 1.41 24.84
CA TRP A 24 -12.31 0.74 26.08
C TRP A 24 -13.50 1.41 26.76
N VAL A 25 -13.50 2.74 26.85
CA VAL A 25 -14.63 3.51 27.41
C VAL A 25 -15.90 3.31 26.60
N LEU A 26 -15.83 3.35 25.26
CA LEU A 26 -16.98 3.10 24.40
C LEU A 26 -17.52 1.69 24.55
N ALA A 27 -16.66 0.68 24.62
CA ALA A 27 -17.08 -0.70 24.83
C ALA A 27 -17.67 -0.93 26.24
N ALA A 28 -17.21 -0.20 27.26
CA ALA A 28 -17.71 -0.29 28.65
C ALA A 28 -19.00 0.52 28.86
N SER A 29 -19.23 1.57 28.07
CA SER A 29 -20.40 2.46 28.22
C SER A 29 -21.72 1.82 27.82
N GLN A 30 -21.69 0.65 27.16
CA GLN A 30 -22.88 -0.05 26.61
C GLN A 30 -23.74 0.81 25.67
N LEU A 31 -23.19 1.90 25.10
CA LEU A 31 -23.83 2.68 24.04
C LEU A 31 -24.04 1.86 22.76
N PHE A 32 -23.16 0.88 22.55
CA PHE A 32 -23.25 -0.10 21.47
C PHE A 32 -23.48 -1.49 22.08
N ASP A 33 -24.12 -2.36 21.31
CA ASP A 33 -24.29 -3.76 21.70
C ASP A 33 -22.90 -4.37 22.02
N PRO A 34 -22.70 -4.96 23.21
CA PRO A 34 -21.45 -5.60 23.60
C PRO A 34 -20.97 -6.71 22.65
N VAL A 35 -21.90 -7.27 21.85
CA VAL A 35 -21.56 -8.24 20.80
C VAL A 35 -20.90 -7.52 19.63
N LEU A 36 -21.39 -6.33 19.24
CA LEU A 36 -20.89 -5.60 18.05
C LEU A 36 -19.60 -4.83 18.35
N LEU A 37 -19.41 -4.35 19.57
CA LEU A 37 -18.21 -3.62 19.98
C LEU A 37 -17.50 -4.35 21.13
N PRO A 38 -16.70 -5.39 20.83
CA PRO A 38 -15.92 -6.09 21.86
C PRO A 38 -14.86 -5.17 22.47
N SER A 39 -14.47 -5.45 23.71
CA SER A 39 -13.37 -4.71 24.33
C SER A 39 -12.04 -4.98 23.60
N PRO A 40 -11.09 -4.02 23.66
CA PRO A 40 -9.74 -4.20 23.07
C PRO A 40 -9.05 -5.49 23.54
N TRP A 41 -9.31 -5.88 24.79
CA TRP A 41 -8.76 -7.12 25.36
C TRP A 41 -9.30 -8.38 24.67
N LYS A 42 -10.61 -8.43 24.40
CA LYS A 42 -11.21 -9.58 23.68
C LYS A 42 -10.64 -9.69 22.27
N ALA A 43 -10.48 -8.56 21.56
CA ALA A 43 -9.88 -8.53 20.24
C ALA A 43 -8.40 -8.98 20.26
N LEU A 44 -7.63 -8.60 21.28
CA LEU A 44 -6.25 -9.06 21.47
C LEU A 44 -6.17 -10.57 21.71
N LEU A 45 -7.03 -11.11 22.59
CA LEU A 45 -7.08 -12.56 22.83
C LEU A 45 -7.47 -13.33 21.55
N ALA A 46 -8.45 -12.83 20.77
CA ALA A 46 -8.83 -13.40 19.51
C ALA A 46 -7.67 -13.33 18.46
N LEU A 47 -6.85 -12.28 18.50
CA LEU A 47 -5.67 -12.18 17.65
C LEU A 47 -4.64 -13.27 18.01
N ILE A 48 -4.36 -13.45 19.30
CA ILE A 48 -3.41 -14.47 19.78
C ILE A 48 -3.93 -15.88 19.42
N ASP A 49 -5.20 -16.15 19.68
CA ASP A 49 -5.81 -17.42 19.33
C ASP A 49 -5.86 -17.67 17.82
N GLY A 50 -6.13 -16.62 17.05
CA GLY A 50 -6.09 -16.65 15.58
C GLY A 50 -4.75 -17.15 15.05
N PHE A 51 -3.65 -16.62 15.59
CA PHE A 51 -2.30 -17.06 15.19
C PHE A 51 -1.93 -18.44 15.75
N ALA A 52 -2.39 -18.79 16.95
CA ALA A 52 -2.03 -20.05 17.59
C ALA A 52 -2.83 -21.25 17.06
N ASN A 53 -4.14 -21.10 16.82
CA ASN A 53 -5.06 -22.21 16.65
C ASN A 53 -5.96 -22.13 15.39
N GLN A 54 -6.07 -20.96 14.73
CA GLN A 54 -7.09 -20.72 13.69
C GLN A 54 -6.53 -20.39 12.31
N ASN A 55 -5.30 -20.76 11.99
CA ASN A 55 -4.65 -20.54 10.69
C ASN A 55 -4.61 -19.07 10.23
N LEU A 56 -4.69 -18.09 11.12
CA LEU A 56 -4.55 -16.66 10.77
C LEU A 56 -3.19 -16.39 10.09
N LEU A 57 -2.16 -17.14 10.48
CA LEU A 57 -0.83 -17.02 9.85
C LEU A 57 -0.88 -17.35 8.35
N TYR A 58 -1.59 -18.41 7.97
CA TYR A 58 -1.75 -18.78 6.57
C TYR A 58 -2.47 -17.68 5.77
N ASP A 59 -3.60 -17.17 6.29
CA ASP A 59 -4.34 -16.08 5.66
C ASP A 59 -3.47 -14.82 5.52
N PHE A 60 -2.65 -14.54 6.52
CA PHE A 60 -1.70 -13.43 6.53
C PHE A 60 -0.63 -13.60 5.43
N GLU A 61 -0.03 -14.78 5.30
CA GLU A 61 0.95 -15.11 4.27
C GLU A 61 0.40 -15.00 2.87
N VAL A 62 -0.82 -15.49 2.65
CA VAL A 62 -1.50 -15.41 1.36
C VAL A 62 -1.75 -13.96 0.95
N THR A 63 -2.23 -13.12 1.89
CA THR A 63 -2.43 -11.68 1.61
C THR A 63 -1.10 -10.98 1.34
N ILE A 64 -0.01 -11.32 2.05
CA ILE A 64 1.35 -10.80 1.76
C ILE A 64 1.76 -11.16 0.33
N TRP A 65 1.63 -12.42 -0.02
CA TRP A 65 1.99 -12.90 -1.35
C TRP A 65 1.25 -12.15 -2.46
N ARG A 66 -0.07 -12.03 -2.35
CA ARG A 66 -0.89 -11.30 -3.32
C ARG A 66 -0.50 -9.83 -3.41
N THR A 67 -0.27 -9.19 -2.27
CA THR A 67 0.14 -7.78 -2.19
C THR A 67 1.51 -7.55 -2.82
N THR A 68 2.49 -8.38 -2.49
CA THR A 68 3.87 -8.24 -3.01
C THR A 68 3.94 -8.57 -4.50
N ALA A 69 3.22 -9.58 -4.97
CA ALA A 69 3.11 -9.92 -6.39
C ALA A 69 2.46 -8.76 -7.18
N SER A 70 1.37 -8.19 -6.66
CA SER A 70 0.70 -7.04 -7.26
C SER A 70 1.62 -5.82 -7.35
N LEU A 71 2.34 -5.52 -6.29
CA LEU A 71 3.30 -4.42 -6.25
C LEU A 71 4.44 -4.65 -7.26
N ALA A 72 4.99 -5.86 -7.32
CA ALA A 72 6.07 -6.19 -8.25
C ALA A 72 5.63 -5.99 -9.71
N ILE A 73 4.45 -6.48 -10.08
CA ILE A 73 3.86 -6.28 -11.42
C ILE A 73 3.63 -4.78 -11.67
N GLY A 74 3.05 -4.08 -10.69
CA GLY A 74 2.81 -2.64 -10.76
C GLY A 74 4.11 -1.85 -11.00
N CYS A 75 5.19 -2.18 -10.27
CA CYS A 75 6.51 -1.56 -10.44
C CYS A 75 7.10 -1.83 -11.82
N LEU A 76 7.04 -3.10 -12.29
CA LEU A 76 7.60 -3.50 -13.60
C LEU A 76 6.94 -2.73 -14.75
N ILE A 77 5.67 -2.39 -14.65
CA ILE A 77 4.93 -1.64 -15.66
C ILE A 77 5.09 -0.14 -15.45
N ALA A 78 4.83 0.33 -14.23
CA ALA A 78 4.69 1.75 -13.95
C ALA A 78 6.01 2.52 -13.92
N ILE A 79 7.11 1.91 -13.49
CA ILE A 79 8.41 2.61 -13.42
C ILE A 79 8.92 2.96 -14.82
N PRO A 80 9.03 2.01 -15.78
CA PRO A 80 9.45 2.35 -17.14
C PRO A 80 8.51 3.35 -17.84
N LEU A 81 7.20 3.12 -17.73
CA LEU A 81 6.20 4.01 -18.32
C LEU A 81 6.25 5.41 -17.71
N GLY A 82 6.41 5.53 -16.38
CA GLY A 82 6.53 6.82 -15.70
C GLY A 82 7.79 7.58 -16.10
N ILE A 83 8.92 6.89 -16.31
CA ILE A 83 10.15 7.51 -16.81
C ILE A 83 9.94 8.04 -18.25
N ILE A 84 9.31 7.27 -19.10
CA ILE A 84 9.03 7.68 -20.49
C ILE A 84 8.08 8.89 -20.49
N LEU A 85 6.97 8.81 -19.77
CA LEU A 85 5.99 9.90 -19.65
C LEU A 85 6.61 11.19 -19.11
N GLY A 86 7.35 11.11 -18.02
CA GLY A 86 7.95 12.28 -17.38
C GLY A 86 9.10 12.89 -18.16
N SER A 87 9.73 12.13 -19.09
CA SER A 87 10.89 12.60 -19.87
C SER A 87 10.52 13.47 -21.06
N ASN A 88 9.26 13.47 -21.50
CA ASN A 88 8.78 14.21 -22.66
C ASN A 88 7.41 14.85 -22.38
N GLU A 89 7.40 16.18 -22.37
CA GLU A 89 6.20 16.98 -22.09
C GLU A 89 5.07 16.73 -23.09
N ASP A 90 5.38 16.52 -24.36
CA ASP A 90 4.37 16.28 -25.39
C ASP A 90 3.69 14.92 -25.19
N ILE A 91 4.46 13.88 -24.82
CA ILE A 91 3.91 12.57 -24.49
C ILE A 91 3.04 12.66 -23.24
N TYR A 92 3.53 13.37 -22.20
CA TYR A 92 2.77 13.54 -20.97
C TYR A 92 1.43 14.23 -21.23
N ARG A 93 1.44 15.37 -21.90
CA ARG A 93 0.21 16.11 -22.24
C ARG A 93 -0.78 15.31 -23.09
N SER A 94 -0.28 14.48 -23.99
CA SER A 94 -1.13 13.62 -24.84
C SER A 94 -1.83 12.52 -24.05
N LEU A 95 -1.24 12.06 -22.94
CA LEU A 95 -1.76 10.97 -22.11
C LEU A 95 -2.32 11.44 -20.77
N GLU A 96 -2.17 12.70 -20.43
CA GLU A 96 -2.59 13.29 -19.14
C GLU A 96 -4.07 12.99 -18.85
N PHE A 97 -4.94 13.21 -19.83
CA PHE A 97 -6.38 12.90 -19.69
C PHE A 97 -6.63 11.43 -19.38
N VAL A 98 -5.93 10.51 -20.06
CA VAL A 98 -6.09 9.06 -19.85
C VAL A 98 -5.61 8.66 -18.47
N VAL A 99 -4.45 9.16 -18.05
CA VAL A 99 -3.88 8.90 -16.73
C VAL A 99 -4.80 9.43 -15.62
N ASP A 100 -5.29 10.66 -15.77
CA ASP A 100 -6.19 11.28 -14.80
C ASP A 100 -7.56 10.59 -14.74
N PHE A 101 -8.08 10.14 -15.87
CA PHE A 101 -9.32 9.36 -15.95
C PHE A 101 -9.20 8.09 -15.10
N PHE A 102 -8.16 7.29 -15.35
CA PHE A 102 -7.97 6.04 -14.59
C PHE A 102 -7.64 6.29 -13.11
N ARG A 103 -6.88 7.32 -12.79
CA ARG A 103 -6.58 7.72 -11.42
C ARG A 103 -7.84 8.13 -10.64
N SER A 104 -8.79 8.78 -11.32
CA SER A 104 -10.05 9.22 -10.73
C SER A 104 -11.08 8.09 -10.64
N THR A 105 -10.89 7.00 -11.39
CA THR A 105 -11.78 5.84 -11.38
C THR A 105 -11.49 4.98 -10.15
N PRO A 106 -12.50 4.69 -9.30
CA PRO A 106 -12.31 3.79 -8.17
C PRO A 106 -11.86 2.41 -8.66
N THR A 107 -10.68 1.95 -8.24
CA THR A 107 -10.13 0.66 -8.68
C THR A 107 -11.06 -0.51 -8.32
N SER A 108 -11.80 -0.42 -7.21
CA SER A 108 -12.81 -1.41 -6.82
C SER A 108 -13.97 -1.52 -7.82
N ALA A 109 -14.31 -0.45 -8.53
CA ALA A 109 -15.33 -0.49 -9.57
C ALA A 109 -14.90 -1.31 -10.79
N MET A 110 -13.59 -1.59 -10.92
CA MET A 110 -13.05 -2.40 -12.01
C MET A 110 -13.06 -3.91 -11.70
N PHE A 111 -13.42 -4.34 -10.50
CA PHE A 111 -13.47 -5.77 -10.13
C PHE A 111 -14.26 -6.63 -11.11
N PRO A 112 -15.50 -6.25 -11.55
CA PRO A 112 -16.25 -7.05 -12.51
C PRO A 112 -15.51 -7.20 -13.85
N LEU A 113 -14.83 -6.16 -14.33
CA LEU A 113 -14.05 -6.22 -15.55
C LEU A 113 -12.90 -7.23 -15.45
N PHE A 114 -12.11 -7.12 -14.37
CA PHE A 114 -11.00 -8.04 -14.15
C PHE A 114 -11.48 -9.48 -13.91
N LEU A 115 -12.65 -9.65 -13.28
CA LEU A 115 -13.26 -10.97 -13.08
C LEU A 115 -13.65 -11.63 -14.41
N VAL A 116 -14.19 -10.86 -15.34
CA VAL A 116 -14.53 -11.34 -16.68
C VAL A 116 -13.27 -11.70 -17.48
N LEU A 117 -12.19 -10.90 -17.33
CA LEU A 117 -10.94 -11.12 -18.08
C LEU A 117 -10.11 -12.29 -17.55
N PHE A 118 -10.02 -12.46 -16.23
CA PHE A 118 -9.09 -13.41 -15.59
C PHE A 118 -9.78 -14.54 -14.82
N GLY A 119 -11.12 -14.50 -14.71
CA GLY A 119 -11.90 -15.47 -13.94
C GLY A 119 -11.79 -15.29 -12.42
N VAL A 120 -12.42 -16.19 -11.67
CA VAL A 120 -12.33 -16.23 -10.20
C VAL A 120 -10.98 -16.80 -9.79
N GLY A 121 -10.27 -16.11 -8.88
CA GLY A 121 -9.01 -16.62 -8.32
C GLY A 121 -7.97 -15.53 -8.07
N ASP A 122 -6.74 -15.96 -7.79
CA ASP A 122 -5.63 -15.08 -7.42
C ASP A 122 -5.20 -14.15 -8.56
N LYS A 123 -5.28 -14.62 -9.81
CA LYS A 123 -4.94 -13.80 -10.98
C LYS A 123 -5.73 -12.51 -11.01
N THR A 124 -7.02 -12.57 -10.76
CA THR A 124 -7.90 -11.40 -10.75
C THR A 124 -7.57 -10.46 -9.61
N LYS A 125 -7.37 -10.98 -8.38
CA LYS A 125 -7.01 -10.19 -7.20
C LYS A 125 -5.67 -9.48 -7.39
N ILE A 126 -4.67 -10.21 -7.87
CA ILE A 126 -3.34 -9.66 -8.15
C ILE A 126 -3.40 -8.63 -9.28
N ALA A 127 -4.10 -8.92 -10.38
CA ALA A 127 -4.15 -8.04 -11.53
C ALA A 127 -4.83 -6.70 -11.21
N VAL A 128 -5.98 -6.71 -10.52
CA VAL A 128 -6.67 -5.46 -10.16
C VAL A 128 -5.87 -4.64 -9.14
N ALA A 129 -5.20 -5.29 -8.19
CA ALA A 129 -4.36 -4.61 -7.22
C ALA A 129 -3.07 -4.06 -7.88
N ALA A 130 -2.48 -4.79 -8.82
CA ALA A 130 -1.36 -4.32 -9.63
C ALA A 130 -1.74 -3.11 -10.49
N PHE A 131 -2.93 -3.11 -11.09
CA PHE A 131 -3.45 -1.97 -11.83
C PHE A 131 -3.55 -0.73 -10.94
N GLY A 132 -4.21 -0.83 -9.77
CA GLY A 132 -4.32 0.30 -8.84
C GLY A 132 -2.98 0.81 -8.32
N ALA A 133 -2.05 -0.10 -7.96
CA ALA A 133 -0.71 0.26 -7.55
C ALA A 133 0.07 0.92 -8.68
N SER A 134 -0.05 0.42 -9.92
CA SER A 134 0.67 0.96 -11.08
C SER A 134 0.33 2.42 -11.35
N LEU A 135 -0.93 2.83 -11.22
CA LEU A 135 -1.34 4.22 -11.42
C LEU A 135 -0.66 5.17 -10.43
N VAL A 136 -0.61 4.78 -9.15
CA VAL A 136 0.03 5.57 -8.10
C VAL A 136 1.54 5.67 -8.32
N ILE A 137 2.19 4.55 -8.66
CA ILE A 137 3.62 4.49 -8.92
C ILE A 137 3.96 5.32 -10.15
N LEU A 138 3.25 5.13 -11.25
CA LEU A 138 3.45 5.84 -12.53
C LEU A 138 3.42 7.36 -12.35
N PHE A 139 2.42 7.86 -11.62
CA PHE A 139 2.30 9.29 -11.35
C PHE A 139 3.47 9.83 -10.55
N ASN A 140 3.88 9.14 -9.47
CA ASN A 140 5.03 9.55 -8.67
C ASN A 140 6.33 9.52 -9.48
N VAL A 141 6.54 8.50 -10.29
CA VAL A 141 7.72 8.37 -11.15
C VAL A 141 7.74 9.48 -12.21
N ALA A 142 6.64 9.69 -12.93
CA ALA A 142 6.55 10.77 -13.94
C ALA A 142 6.82 12.13 -13.30
N TYR A 143 6.21 12.42 -12.14
CA TYR A 143 6.47 13.64 -11.39
C TYR A 143 7.94 13.80 -11.01
N GLY A 144 8.59 12.71 -10.54
CA GLY A 144 10.02 12.71 -10.22
C GLY A 144 10.90 13.03 -11.42
N VAL A 145 10.60 12.46 -12.58
CA VAL A 145 11.32 12.71 -13.83
C VAL A 145 11.12 14.13 -14.33
N MET A 146 9.88 14.65 -14.31
CA MET A 146 9.57 16.04 -14.71
C MET A 146 10.31 17.07 -13.86
N ASN A 147 10.54 16.77 -12.59
CA ASN A 147 11.28 17.63 -11.65
C ASN A 147 12.79 17.37 -11.63
N SER A 148 13.32 16.55 -12.53
CA SER A 148 14.75 16.30 -12.66
C SER A 148 15.52 17.58 -13.07
N ARG A 149 16.77 17.69 -12.61
CA ARG A 149 17.60 18.87 -12.89
C ARG A 149 17.95 18.95 -14.37
N LYS A 150 17.34 19.89 -15.09
CA LYS A 150 17.56 20.14 -16.52
C LYS A 150 19.04 20.31 -16.91
N THR A 151 19.85 20.87 -15.98
CA THR A 151 21.30 21.05 -16.20
C THR A 151 22.05 19.72 -16.31
N ARG A 152 21.67 18.69 -15.54
CA ARG A 152 22.30 17.37 -15.65
C ARG A 152 21.93 16.67 -16.95
N VAL A 153 20.68 16.79 -17.38
CA VAL A 153 20.21 16.28 -18.67
C VAL A 153 20.97 16.94 -19.82
N LEU A 154 21.14 18.27 -19.76
CA LEU A 154 21.87 19.02 -20.77
C LEU A 154 23.34 18.61 -20.80
N ALA A 155 23.99 18.51 -19.65
CA ALA A 155 25.40 18.08 -19.55
C ALA A 155 25.61 16.68 -20.16
N ALA A 156 24.73 15.72 -19.85
CA ALA A 156 24.80 14.38 -20.44
C ALA A 156 24.67 14.42 -21.98
N ARG A 157 23.78 15.24 -22.50
CA ARG A 157 23.61 15.41 -23.97
C ARG A 157 24.83 16.05 -24.61
N VAL A 158 25.42 17.07 -23.99
CA VAL A 158 26.64 17.71 -24.51
C VAL A 158 27.83 16.73 -24.52
N MET A 159 27.87 15.80 -23.55
CA MET A 159 28.83 14.70 -23.52
C MET A 159 28.52 13.57 -24.52
N GLY A 160 27.53 13.70 -25.38
CA GLY A 160 27.19 12.72 -26.42
C GLY A 160 26.33 11.55 -25.95
N ALA A 161 25.67 11.64 -24.78
CA ALA A 161 24.77 10.59 -24.33
C ALA A 161 23.54 10.47 -25.25
N SER A 162 23.23 9.26 -25.68
CA SER A 162 22.01 8.95 -26.44
C SER A 162 20.74 9.20 -25.60
N LYS A 163 19.59 9.38 -26.25
CA LYS A 163 18.30 9.56 -25.54
C LYS A 163 18.03 8.43 -24.55
N VAL A 164 18.31 7.17 -24.92
CA VAL A 164 18.14 6.00 -24.06
C VAL A 164 19.07 6.06 -22.84
N ARG A 165 20.33 6.43 -23.07
CA ARG A 165 21.30 6.59 -21.96
C ARG A 165 20.87 7.69 -20.98
N VAL A 166 20.33 8.81 -21.46
CA VAL A 166 19.77 9.87 -20.60
C VAL A 166 18.59 9.37 -19.77
N LEU A 167 17.74 8.48 -20.31
CA LEU A 167 16.61 7.90 -19.56
C LEU A 167 17.11 7.07 -18.36
N PHE A 168 18.08 6.19 -18.58
CA PHE A 168 18.56 5.27 -17.54
C PHE A 168 19.61 5.89 -16.61
N ASP A 169 20.55 6.68 -17.14
CA ASP A 169 21.68 7.18 -16.37
C ASP A 169 21.38 8.52 -15.68
N VAL A 170 20.37 9.27 -16.14
CA VAL A 170 20.03 10.56 -15.56
C VAL A 170 18.63 10.54 -14.94
N TYR A 171 17.58 10.32 -15.75
CA TYR A 171 16.21 10.44 -15.26
C TYR A 171 15.88 9.39 -14.22
N ALA A 172 16.25 8.12 -14.40
CA ALA A 172 15.96 7.07 -13.43
C ALA A 172 16.62 7.34 -12.06
N TRP A 173 17.88 7.80 -12.06
CA TRP A 173 18.58 8.12 -10.81
C TRP A 173 18.10 9.41 -10.14
N GLU A 174 17.78 10.45 -10.92
CA GLU A 174 17.22 11.69 -10.40
C GLU A 174 15.83 11.49 -9.80
N SER A 175 15.02 10.62 -10.40
CA SER A 175 13.67 10.32 -9.94
C SER A 175 13.62 9.24 -8.86
N LEU A 176 14.75 8.62 -8.50
CA LEU A 176 14.78 7.52 -7.52
C LEU A 176 14.06 7.83 -6.20
N PRO A 177 14.20 9.03 -5.58
CA PRO A 177 13.44 9.36 -4.39
C PRO A 177 11.92 9.27 -4.61
N GLN A 178 11.42 9.75 -5.75
CA GLN A 178 10.00 9.70 -6.09
C GLN A 178 9.53 8.30 -6.47
N ILE A 179 10.41 7.48 -7.06
CA ILE A 179 10.15 6.05 -7.29
C ILE A 179 9.88 5.34 -5.95
N PHE A 180 10.71 5.57 -4.94
CA PHE A 180 10.51 4.97 -3.61
C PHE A 180 9.23 5.47 -2.93
N VAL A 181 8.91 6.77 -3.04
CA VAL A 181 7.63 7.32 -2.56
C VAL A 181 6.46 6.64 -3.28
N GLY A 182 6.55 6.49 -4.60
CA GLY A 182 5.56 5.79 -5.42
C GLY A 182 5.38 4.33 -5.01
N MET A 183 6.46 3.58 -4.81
CA MET A 183 6.43 2.19 -4.36
C MET A 183 5.80 2.05 -2.97
N ARG A 184 6.12 2.94 -2.03
CA ARG A 184 5.56 2.96 -0.69
C ARG A 184 4.06 3.24 -0.70
N ASN A 185 3.61 4.21 -1.49
CA ASN A 185 2.18 4.47 -1.67
C ASN A 185 1.51 3.30 -2.41
N GLY A 186 2.19 2.75 -3.41
CA GLY A 186 1.73 1.61 -4.19
C GLY A 186 1.51 0.36 -3.35
N VAL A 187 2.38 0.04 -2.39
CA VAL A 187 2.18 -1.13 -1.52
C VAL A 187 0.96 -0.95 -0.62
N SER A 188 0.71 0.25 -0.11
CA SER A 188 -0.47 0.53 0.71
C SER A 188 -1.76 0.39 -0.10
N VAL A 189 -1.78 0.94 -1.32
CA VAL A 189 -2.92 0.81 -2.25
C VAL A 189 -3.13 -0.64 -2.65
N SER A 190 -2.05 -1.36 -2.97
CA SER A 190 -2.08 -2.79 -3.31
C SER A 190 -2.71 -3.63 -2.19
N LEU A 191 -2.28 -3.42 -0.94
CA LEU A 191 -2.82 -4.14 0.22
C LEU A 191 -4.32 -3.87 0.40
N VAL A 192 -4.75 -2.61 0.33
CA VAL A 192 -6.17 -2.26 0.45
C VAL A 192 -7.00 -2.96 -0.63
N ILE A 193 -6.55 -2.92 -1.90
CA ILE A 193 -7.27 -3.53 -3.01
C ILE A 193 -7.28 -5.06 -2.88
N VAL A 194 -6.17 -5.69 -2.47
CA VAL A 194 -6.10 -7.14 -2.24
C VAL A 194 -7.09 -7.56 -1.17
N ILE A 195 -7.12 -6.89 -0.01
CA ILE A 195 -8.07 -7.22 1.06
C ILE A 195 -9.51 -7.09 0.57
N VAL A 196 -9.85 -5.99 -0.11
CA VAL A 196 -11.21 -5.80 -0.66
C VAL A 196 -11.52 -6.84 -1.74
N ALA A 197 -10.56 -7.19 -2.59
CA ALA A 197 -10.74 -8.26 -3.58
C ALA A 197 -10.95 -9.63 -2.94
N GLU A 198 -10.24 -9.94 -1.86
CA GLU A 198 -10.45 -11.17 -1.06
C GLU A 198 -11.84 -11.22 -0.43
N MET A 199 -12.41 -10.07 -0.05
CA MET A 199 -13.76 -9.99 0.49
C MET A 199 -14.83 -10.30 -0.57
N PHE A 200 -14.65 -9.83 -1.81
CA PHE A 200 -15.72 -9.80 -2.82
C PHE A 200 -15.50 -10.71 -4.02
N ILE A 201 -14.28 -11.16 -4.33
CA ILE A 201 -13.97 -11.96 -5.54
C ILE A 201 -13.85 -13.47 -5.21
N GLY A 202 -14.66 -13.99 -4.30
CA GLY A 202 -14.70 -15.44 -4.04
C GLY A 202 -13.33 -16.02 -3.63
N SER A 203 -12.81 -15.62 -2.48
CA SER A 203 -11.60 -16.19 -1.91
C SER A 203 -11.91 -17.34 -0.96
N SER A 204 -11.05 -18.36 -0.93
CA SER A 204 -11.06 -19.42 0.10
C SER A 204 -10.19 -19.06 1.30
N ASP A 205 -9.30 -18.09 1.14
CA ASP A 205 -8.23 -17.75 2.06
C ASP A 205 -7.85 -16.27 1.96
N GLY A 206 -7.10 -15.80 2.92
CA GLY A 206 -6.64 -14.42 3.05
C GLY A 206 -7.39 -13.59 4.08
N LEU A 207 -6.77 -12.49 4.52
CA LEU A 207 -7.31 -11.62 5.57
C LEU A 207 -8.69 -11.03 5.22
N GLY A 208 -8.91 -10.68 3.93
CA GLY A 208 -10.20 -10.15 3.47
C GLY A 208 -11.30 -11.21 3.56
N ARG A 209 -11.02 -12.46 3.19
CA ARG A 209 -11.97 -13.57 3.35
C ARG A 209 -12.31 -13.79 4.81
N ARG A 210 -11.30 -13.85 5.66
CA ARG A 210 -11.48 -14.03 7.11
C ARG A 210 -12.34 -12.91 7.73
N LEU A 211 -12.18 -11.66 7.26
CA LEU A 211 -13.02 -10.54 7.68
C LEU A 211 -14.50 -10.78 7.40
N ILE A 212 -14.84 -11.20 6.18
CA ILE A 212 -16.22 -11.48 5.79
C ILE A 212 -16.78 -12.67 6.57
N ASP A 213 -16.01 -13.74 6.74
CA ASP A 213 -16.48 -14.93 7.46
C ASP A 213 -16.75 -14.61 8.94
N ALA A 214 -15.87 -13.84 9.59
CA ALA A 214 -16.07 -13.37 10.95
C ALA A 214 -17.31 -12.44 11.07
N GLN A 215 -17.52 -11.56 10.08
CA GLN A 215 -18.71 -10.71 10.02
C GLN A 215 -19.99 -11.52 9.86
N MET A 216 -20.01 -12.50 8.96
CA MET A 216 -21.21 -13.33 8.70
C MET A 216 -21.56 -14.25 9.88
N SER A 217 -20.55 -14.72 10.61
CA SER A 217 -20.75 -15.53 11.82
C SER A 217 -20.98 -14.70 13.08
N PHE A 218 -20.99 -13.36 12.99
CA PHE A 218 -21.06 -12.44 14.14
C PHE A 218 -19.94 -12.65 15.16
N ASP A 219 -18.79 -13.21 14.75
CA ASP A 219 -17.58 -13.28 15.57
C ASP A 219 -16.82 -11.95 15.52
N MET A 220 -17.36 -10.95 16.21
CA MET A 220 -16.75 -9.61 16.22
C MET A 220 -15.33 -9.61 16.79
N PRO A 221 -14.98 -10.33 17.88
CA PRO A 221 -13.60 -10.41 18.32
C PRO A 221 -12.62 -10.87 17.22
N ALA A 222 -12.96 -11.91 16.46
CA ALA A 222 -12.13 -12.38 15.34
C ALA A 222 -12.07 -11.36 14.19
N MET A 223 -13.16 -10.64 13.90
CA MET A 223 -13.20 -9.58 12.90
C MET A 223 -12.24 -8.43 13.28
N TYR A 224 -12.31 -7.93 14.51
CA TYR A 224 -11.40 -6.87 14.98
C TYR A 224 -9.93 -7.35 15.01
N ALA A 225 -9.69 -8.60 15.44
CA ALA A 225 -8.37 -9.21 15.42
C ALA A 225 -7.78 -9.22 13.99
N THR A 226 -8.58 -9.58 13.00
CA THR A 226 -8.17 -9.59 11.59
C THR A 226 -7.91 -8.18 11.05
N ILE A 227 -8.69 -7.17 11.45
CA ILE A 227 -8.43 -5.76 11.13
C ILE A 227 -7.08 -5.33 11.69
N PHE A 228 -6.74 -5.71 12.94
CA PHE A 228 -5.43 -5.41 13.52
C PHE A 228 -4.30 -6.11 12.79
N ALA A 229 -4.48 -7.38 12.41
CA ALA A 229 -3.49 -8.11 11.61
C ALA A 229 -3.24 -7.41 10.27
N ALA A 230 -4.30 -6.98 9.57
CA ALA A 230 -4.20 -6.24 8.32
C ALA A 230 -3.50 -4.88 8.50
N GLY A 231 -3.84 -4.14 9.56
CA GLY A 231 -3.19 -2.88 9.91
C GLY A 231 -1.71 -3.05 10.25
N ALA A 232 -1.36 -4.09 11.03
CA ALA A 232 0.02 -4.44 11.35
C ALA A 232 0.82 -4.82 10.09
N LEU A 233 0.21 -5.57 9.17
CA LEU A 233 0.80 -5.89 7.88
C LEU A 233 1.10 -4.63 7.07
N GLY A 234 0.12 -3.73 6.91
CA GLY A 234 0.29 -2.47 6.18
C GLY A 234 1.40 -1.60 6.78
N TYR A 235 1.42 -1.46 8.11
CA TYR A 235 2.47 -0.73 8.81
C TYR A 235 3.86 -1.35 8.60
N THR A 236 3.96 -2.68 8.71
CA THR A 236 5.22 -3.41 8.54
C THR A 236 5.76 -3.26 7.13
N LEU A 237 4.92 -3.43 6.11
CA LEU A 237 5.30 -3.23 4.71
C LEU A 237 5.77 -1.79 4.45
N ASN A 238 5.03 -0.80 4.94
CA ASN A 238 5.42 0.60 4.82
C ASN A 238 6.76 0.89 5.52
N TRP A 239 6.98 0.32 6.71
CA TRP A 239 8.24 0.47 7.45
C TRP A 239 9.42 -0.18 6.73
N ILE A 240 9.23 -1.35 6.12
CA ILE A 240 10.24 -2.02 5.30
C ILE A 240 10.64 -1.11 4.13
N PHE A 241 9.67 -0.58 3.36
CA PHE A 241 9.96 0.32 2.24
C PHE A 241 10.66 1.59 2.68
N LEU A 242 10.25 2.20 3.80
CA LEU A 242 10.91 3.38 4.37
C LEU A 242 12.36 3.09 4.78
N SER A 243 12.64 1.89 5.29
CA SER A 243 13.98 1.47 5.70
C SER A 243 14.88 1.23 4.49
N ILE A 244 14.33 0.66 3.42
CA ILE A 244 15.02 0.46 2.13
C ILE A 244 15.31 1.83 1.49
N GLU A 245 14.30 2.72 1.42
CA GLU A 245 14.44 4.08 0.89
C GLU A 245 15.61 4.82 1.55
N LYS A 246 15.65 4.84 2.89
CA LYS A 246 16.73 5.50 3.64
C LYS A 246 18.12 4.96 3.32
N LYS A 247 18.23 3.68 2.98
CA LYS A 247 19.52 3.04 2.64
C LYS A 247 19.98 3.42 1.23
N PHE A 248 19.04 3.49 0.27
CA PHE A 248 19.36 3.71 -1.14
C PHE A 248 19.31 5.18 -1.54
N VAL A 249 18.53 6.01 -0.86
CA VAL A 249 18.28 7.42 -1.23
C VAL A 249 18.82 8.37 -0.13
N HIS A 250 20.09 8.22 0.20
CA HIS A 250 20.73 9.06 1.25
C HIS A 250 20.94 10.53 0.81
N TRP A 251 20.77 10.85 -0.47
CA TRP A 251 20.91 12.22 -1.02
C TRP A 251 19.57 12.96 -1.24
N GLY A 252 18.43 12.29 -1.11
CA GLY A 252 17.12 12.85 -1.44
C GLY A 252 16.49 13.78 -0.39
N GLY A 253 17.19 14.15 0.67
CA GLY A 253 16.67 14.93 1.78
C GLY A 253 17.50 16.16 2.20
N LYS A 254 18.37 16.68 1.30
CA LYS A 254 19.15 17.89 1.57
C LYS A 254 18.90 18.96 0.52
#